data_8d206ca5b7181fd75a1026f859ad5ac2
#
_entry.id   8d206ca5b7181fd75a1026f859ad5ac2
#
_cell.length_a   1.000
_cell.length_b   1.000
_cell.length_c   1.000
_cell.angle_alpha   90.00
_cell.angle_beta   90.00
_cell.angle_gamma   90.00
#
_symmetry.space_group_name_H-M   'P 1'
#
loop_
_entity.id
_entity.type
_entity.pdbx_description
1 polymer ?
#
loop_
_entity_poly.entity_id
_entity_poly.type
_entity_poly.pdbx_seq_one_letter_code
_entity_poly.pdbx_strand_id
1 'polypeptide(L)'
;TEWNTISYTPARRLSIQTNADGSTVMDFRLAALDETPAVDRSYLTQACFLGDSLTQGMQIYSTGLPEASFCAYKGVGPSAVVNGTSCKRRDGESEVPMEALTALQPKVLYILLGTNVLNRDGDYSSFLTYYRLMLDMITQALPNTQIYVQSITPVRPEVRTTHPGLYRDRLCEINNELAA
;
A
#
# COMPACT_ATOMS: atom_id res chain seq x y z
N THR A 1 18.94 3.17 22.31
CA THR A 1 17.98 2.05 22.38
C THR A 1 18.09 1.33 21.06
N GLU A 2 18.72 0.15 21.08
CA GLU A 2 18.87 -0.69 19.88
C GLU A 2 17.46 -1.14 19.47
N TRP A 3 17.06 -0.76 18.28
CA TRP A 3 15.88 -1.32 17.63
C TRP A 3 16.24 -2.77 17.31
N ASN A 4 15.61 -3.71 18.00
CA ASN A 4 15.72 -5.11 17.64
C ASN A 4 15.38 -5.26 16.17
N THR A 5 16.36 -5.76 15.43
CA THR A 5 16.15 -6.20 14.06
C THR A 5 15.10 -7.29 14.13
N ILE A 6 13.86 -6.95 13.76
CA ILE A 6 12.82 -7.95 13.60
C ILE A 6 13.30 -8.81 12.45
N SER A 7 13.72 -10.01 12.76
CA SER A 7 14.07 -11.01 11.76
C SER A 7 12.80 -11.39 11.03
N TYR A 8 12.60 -10.81 9.84
CA TYR A 8 11.52 -11.21 8.96
C TYR A 8 11.75 -12.66 8.54
N THR A 9 10.91 -13.54 9.02
CA THR A 9 10.67 -14.78 8.30
C THR A 9 9.95 -14.38 7.02
N PRO A 10 10.50 -14.68 5.82
CA PRO A 10 9.83 -14.32 4.57
C PRO A 10 8.41 -14.86 4.61
N ALA A 11 7.46 -14.01 4.23
CA ALA A 11 6.03 -14.32 4.25
C ALA A 11 5.83 -15.74 3.70
N ARG A 12 5.20 -16.60 4.50
CA ARG A 12 4.87 -17.95 4.05
C ARG A 12 4.09 -17.79 2.76
N ARG A 13 4.55 -18.47 1.70
CA ARG A 13 3.81 -18.51 0.43
C ARG A 13 2.37 -18.84 0.76
N LEU A 14 1.45 -18.00 0.29
CA LEU A 14 0.02 -18.23 0.43
C LEU A 14 -0.29 -19.66 0.00
N SER A 15 -0.89 -20.44 0.89
CA SER A 15 -1.44 -21.73 0.47
C SER A 15 -2.71 -21.44 -0.32
N ILE A 16 -2.65 -21.69 -1.61
CA ILE A 16 -3.82 -21.71 -2.46
C ILE A 16 -4.56 -23.00 -2.15
N GLN A 17 -5.74 -22.90 -1.52
CA GLN A 17 -6.62 -24.04 -1.34
C GLN A 17 -7.66 -24.05 -2.46
N THR A 18 -7.67 -25.11 -3.23
CA THR A 18 -8.72 -25.35 -4.22
C THR A 18 -9.86 -26.10 -3.55
N ASN A 19 -11.03 -25.52 -3.53
CA ASN A 19 -12.23 -26.16 -3.04
C ASN A 19 -12.69 -27.30 -3.98
N ALA A 20 -13.59 -28.16 -3.50
CA ALA A 20 -14.14 -29.28 -4.29
C ALA A 20 -14.93 -28.82 -5.53
N ASP A 21 -15.38 -27.58 -5.57
CA ASP A 21 -16.06 -26.94 -6.72
C ASP A 21 -15.10 -26.29 -7.73
N GLY A 22 -13.79 -26.43 -7.53
CA GLY A 22 -12.74 -25.83 -8.36
C GLY A 22 -12.47 -24.35 -8.08
N SER A 23 -13.18 -23.73 -7.15
CA SER A 23 -12.89 -22.37 -6.71
C SER A 23 -11.61 -22.33 -5.87
N THR A 24 -10.82 -21.27 -6.04
CA THR A 24 -9.58 -21.08 -5.29
C THR A 24 -9.85 -20.15 -4.12
N VAL A 25 -9.59 -20.61 -2.91
CA VAL A 25 -9.62 -19.79 -1.71
C VAL A 25 -8.19 -19.47 -1.29
N MET A 26 -7.90 -18.20 -1.20
CA MET A 26 -6.62 -17.71 -0.72
C MET A 26 -6.76 -17.30 0.73
N ASP A 27 -5.97 -17.91 1.59
CA ASP A 27 -5.96 -17.58 3.00
C ASP A 27 -4.97 -16.43 3.27
N PHE A 28 -5.47 -15.22 3.25
CA PHE A 28 -4.67 -14.01 3.56
C PHE A 28 -4.10 -14.00 4.98
N ARG A 29 -4.63 -14.80 5.88
CA ARG A 29 -4.10 -14.91 7.26
C ARG A 29 -2.67 -15.46 7.25
N LEU A 30 -2.28 -16.20 6.21
CA LEU A 30 -0.93 -16.74 6.06
C LEU A 30 0.07 -15.72 5.50
N ALA A 31 -0.41 -14.64 4.89
CA ALA A 31 0.42 -13.56 4.35
C ALA A 31 0.42 -12.31 5.26
N ALA A 32 -0.54 -12.19 6.17
CA ALA A 32 -0.55 -11.11 7.14
C ALA A 32 0.60 -11.26 8.15
N LEU A 33 1.12 -10.14 8.59
CA LEU A 33 2.04 -10.14 9.73
C LEU A 33 1.28 -10.61 10.98
N ASP A 34 1.96 -11.39 11.82
CA ASP A 34 1.41 -11.78 13.11
C ASP A 34 1.14 -10.55 13.98
N GLU A 35 0.16 -10.67 14.88
CA GLU A 35 -0.11 -9.65 15.87
C GLU A 35 1.10 -9.48 16.78
N THR A 36 1.53 -8.24 16.97
CA THR A 36 2.62 -7.87 17.85
C THR A 36 2.09 -7.08 19.06
N PRO A 37 2.82 -7.04 20.17
CA PRO A 37 2.46 -6.16 21.29
C PRO A 37 2.28 -4.72 20.82
N ALA A 38 1.32 -4.01 21.40
CA ALA A 38 1.07 -2.62 21.09
C ALA A 38 2.33 -1.77 21.33
N VAL A 39 2.64 -0.91 20.38
CA VAL A 39 3.73 0.06 20.48
C VAL A 39 3.22 1.39 21.02
N ASP A 40 4.11 2.17 21.61
CA ASP A 40 3.77 3.54 22.02
C ASP A 40 3.43 4.42 20.82
N ARG A 41 2.49 5.34 21.00
CA ARG A 41 2.03 6.25 19.94
C ARG A 41 3.15 7.13 19.36
N SER A 42 4.23 7.37 20.08
CA SER A 42 5.41 8.06 19.56
C SER A 42 6.03 7.38 18.33
N TYR A 43 5.77 6.07 18.15
CA TYR A 43 6.13 5.38 16.92
C TYR A 43 5.55 6.06 15.67
N LEU A 44 4.33 6.59 15.77
CA LEU A 44 3.64 7.23 14.64
C LEU A 44 4.32 8.53 14.19
N THR A 45 5.08 9.19 15.06
CA THR A 45 5.83 10.41 14.68
C THR A 45 6.93 10.15 13.64
N GLN A 46 7.31 8.88 13.48
CA GLN A 46 8.34 8.43 12.55
C GLN A 46 7.73 7.71 11.32
N ALA A 47 6.41 7.57 11.31
CA ALA A 47 5.68 6.88 10.26
C ALA A 47 5.14 7.86 9.21
N CYS A 48 5.20 7.46 7.95
CA CYS A 48 4.54 8.12 6.84
C CYS A 48 3.62 7.13 6.11
N PHE A 49 2.48 7.62 5.66
CA PHE A 49 1.54 6.87 4.83
C PHE A 49 1.53 7.45 3.41
N LEU A 50 1.99 6.65 2.46
CA LEU A 50 1.91 6.95 1.02
C LEU A 50 0.67 6.25 0.44
N GLY A 51 -0.20 7.02 -0.20
CA GLY A 51 -1.37 6.40 -0.80
C GLY A 51 -2.28 7.33 -1.58
N ASP A 52 -3.43 6.78 -1.94
CA ASP A 52 -4.46 7.46 -2.72
C ASP A 52 -5.56 8.10 -1.83
N SER A 53 -6.77 8.22 -2.37
CA SER A 53 -7.90 8.79 -1.64
C SER A 53 -8.32 8.00 -0.39
N LEU A 54 -8.02 6.71 -0.32
CA LEU A 54 -8.27 5.91 0.89
C LEU A 54 -7.34 6.36 2.03
N THR A 55 -6.06 6.52 1.73
CA THR A 55 -5.06 7.04 2.66
C THR A 55 -5.35 8.50 3.03
N GLN A 56 -5.78 9.31 2.06
CA GLN A 56 -6.24 10.68 2.36
C GLN A 56 -7.47 10.69 3.29
N GLY A 57 -8.37 9.69 3.14
CA GLY A 57 -9.49 9.48 4.06
C GLY A 57 -9.04 9.20 5.49
N MET A 58 -8.00 8.39 5.67
CA MET A 58 -7.41 8.16 7.00
C MET A 58 -6.95 9.47 7.64
N GLN A 59 -6.32 10.35 6.88
CA GLN A 59 -5.88 11.68 7.33
C GLN A 59 -7.07 12.59 7.69
N ILE A 60 -8.13 12.58 6.86
CA ILE A 60 -9.29 13.48 7.01
C ILE A 60 -10.16 13.10 8.19
N TYR A 61 -10.44 11.81 8.35
CA TYR A 61 -11.43 11.31 9.31
C TYR A 61 -10.85 10.98 10.68
N SER A 62 -9.63 11.47 10.95
CA SER A 62 -8.98 11.38 12.27
C SER A 62 -9.01 9.97 12.85
N THR A 63 -8.50 9.04 12.10
CA THR A 63 -8.45 7.62 12.49
C THR A 63 -7.52 7.31 13.67
N GLY A 64 -7.19 8.34 14.46
CA GLY A 64 -6.31 8.20 15.61
C GLY A 64 -4.83 8.23 15.28
N LEU A 65 -4.44 8.79 14.14
CA LEU A 65 -3.05 8.89 13.66
C LEU A 65 -2.58 10.35 13.48
N PRO A 66 -2.87 11.29 14.41
CA PRO A 66 -2.56 12.70 14.22
C PRO A 66 -1.06 12.99 14.19
N GLU A 67 -0.24 12.09 14.75
CA GLU A 67 1.21 12.23 14.79
C GLU A 67 1.91 11.75 13.53
N ALA A 68 1.23 10.99 12.68
CA ALA A 68 1.82 10.44 11.46
C ALA A 68 1.85 11.48 10.33
N SER A 69 2.83 11.32 9.44
CA SER A 69 2.91 12.07 8.18
C SER A 69 2.12 11.38 7.08
N PHE A 70 1.61 12.15 6.12
CA PHE A 70 0.83 11.64 5.01
C PHE A 70 1.29 12.23 3.68
N CYS A 71 1.67 11.38 2.75
CA CYS A 71 1.84 11.65 1.32
C CYS A 71 0.64 11.01 0.59
N ALA A 72 -0.53 11.63 0.70
CA ALA A 72 -1.80 11.06 0.27
C ALA A 72 -2.49 11.95 -0.78
N TYR A 73 -2.75 11.37 -1.96
CA TYR A 73 -3.18 12.15 -3.12
C TYR A 73 -4.34 11.46 -3.84
N LYS A 74 -5.46 12.15 -4.00
CA LYS A 74 -6.64 11.62 -4.67
C LYS A 74 -6.30 11.20 -6.12
N GLY A 75 -6.67 9.97 -6.48
CA GLY A 75 -6.55 9.46 -7.83
C GLY A 75 -5.15 8.96 -8.22
N VAL A 76 -4.19 9.00 -7.30
CA VAL A 76 -2.81 8.59 -7.56
C VAL A 76 -2.67 7.06 -7.69
N GLY A 77 -1.74 6.64 -8.52
CA GLY A 77 -1.24 5.27 -8.64
C GLY A 77 0.30 5.25 -8.69
N PRO A 78 0.92 4.06 -8.71
CA PRO A 78 2.38 3.93 -8.71
C PRO A 78 3.09 4.68 -9.83
N SER A 79 2.49 4.73 -11.03
CA SER A 79 3.05 5.44 -12.19
C SER A 79 3.22 6.94 -11.96
N ALA A 80 2.32 7.57 -11.20
CA ALA A 80 2.45 8.99 -10.89
C ALA A 80 3.66 9.27 -9.98
N VAL A 81 3.94 8.36 -9.06
CA VAL A 81 5.13 8.44 -8.19
C VAL A 81 6.41 8.28 -9.01
N VAL A 82 6.46 7.26 -9.88
CA VAL A 82 7.62 6.97 -10.74
C VAL A 82 7.91 8.12 -11.71
N ASN A 83 6.87 8.68 -12.31
CA ASN A 83 7.01 9.73 -13.33
C ASN A 83 7.18 11.14 -12.74
N GLY A 84 7.29 11.29 -11.42
CA GLY A 84 7.45 12.60 -10.79
C GLY A 84 6.25 13.52 -11.04
N THR A 85 5.05 12.96 -11.13
CA THR A 85 3.84 13.73 -11.36
C THR A 85 3.55 14.63 -10.15
N SER A 86 3.30 15.92 -10.40
CA SER A 86 2.82 16.82 -9.35
C SER A 86 1.41 16.44 -8.91
N CYS A 87 1.26 16.11 -7.65
CA CYS A 87 0.02 15.59 -7.06
C CYS A 87 -0.57 16.58 -6.08
N LYS A 88 -1.89 16.75 -6.14
CA LYS A 88 -2.59 17.72 -5.30
C LYS A 88 -2.81 17.17 -3.89
N ARG A 89 -2.33 17.89 -2.89
CA ARG A 89 -2.54 17.61 -1.48
C ARG A 89 -3.96 17.99 -1.03
N ARG A 90 -4.30 17.59 0.18
CA ARG A 90 -5.59 17.94 0.81
C ARG A 90 -5.78 19.45 1.00
N ASP A 91 -4.73 20.19 1.34
CA ASP A 91 -4.76 21.65 1.53
C ASP A 91 -4.86 22.46 0.23
N GLY A 92 -4.82 21.77 -0.91
CA GLY A 92 -4.92 22.37 -2.24
C GLY A 92 -3.57 22.64 -2.90
N GLU A 93 -2.48 22.62 -2.15
CA GLU A 93 -1.12 22.70 -2.68
C GLU A 93 -0.74 21.44 -3.46
N SER A 94 0.28 21.56 -4.27
CA SER A 94 0.77 20.44 -5.09
C SER A 94 2.24 20.14 -4.78
N GLU A 95 2.58 18.87 -4.78
CA GLU A 95 3.94 18.40 -4.55
C GLU A 95 4.23 17.14 -5.37
N VAL A 96 5.49 16.83 -5.58
CA VAL A 96 5.94 15.57 -6.16
C VAL A 96 6.13 14.55 -5.05
N PRO A 97 5.44 13.38 -5.08
CA PRO A 97 5.48 12.41 -3.97
C PRO A 97 6.88 11.98 -3.54
N MET A 98 7.79 11.74 -4.50
CA MET A 98 9.16 11.36 -4.19
C MET A 98 9.96 12.47 -3.50
N GLU A 99 9.75 13.72 -3.89
CA GLU A 99 10.39 14.87 -3.24
C GLU A 99 9.89 15.03 -1.80
N ALA A 100 8.57 14.89 -1.60
CA ALA A 100 7.96 14.94 -0.28
C ALA A 100 8.50 13.83 0.64
N LEU A 101 8.56 12.58 0.17
CA LEU A 101 9.11 11.46 0.92
C LEU A 101 10.59 11.67 1.25
N THR A 102 11.38 12.15 0.28
CA THR A 102 12.80 12.43 0.48
C THR A 102 13.04 13.54 1.49
N ALA A 103 12.18 14.56 1.52
CA ALA A 103 12.25 15.64 2.51
C ALA A 103 11.85 15.16 3.92
N LEU A 104 10.86 14.26 4.02
CA LEU A 104 10.38 13.73 5.30
C LEU A 104 11.35 12.74 5.94
N GLN A 105 12.09 11.94 5.16
CA GLN A 105 12.97 10.88 5.65
C GLN A 105 12.32 10.01 6.73
N PRO A 106 11.13 9.43 6.49
CA PRO A 106 10.43 8.65 7.49
C PRO A 106 11.22 7.40 7.85
N LYS A 107 11.16 6.94 9.10
CA LYS A 107 11.74 5.64 9.47
C LYS A 107 10.89 4.46 9.06
N VAL A 108 9.58 4.70 8.94
CA VAL A 108 8.61 3.69 8.54
C VAL A 108 7.68 4.27 7.49
N LEU A 109 7.50 3.55 6.40
CA LEU A 109 6.64 3.94 5.29
C LEU A 109 5.60 2.85 5.02
N TYR A 110 4.32 3.21 5.16
CA TYR A 110 3.20 2.37 4.77
C TYR A 110 2.68 2.79 3.41
N ILE A 111 2.56 1.86 2.46
CA ILE A 111 2.14 2.14 1.08
C ILE A 111 0.81 1.42 0.79
N LEU A 112 -0.20 2.18 0.41
CA LEU A 112 -1.48 1.66 -0.08
C LEU A 112 -1.85 2.33 -1.39
N LEU A 113 -1.54 1.69 -2.51
CA LEU A 113 -1.80 2.16 -3.86
C LEU A 113 -2.32 1.03 -4.75
N GLY A 114 -3.25 1.34 -5.65
CA GLY A 114 -3.75 0.38 -6.63
C GLY A 114 -5.20 0.59 -7.00
N THR A 115 -6.03 1.04 -6.10
CA THR A 115 -7.49 1.17 -6.29
C THR A 115 -7.86 1.97 -7.54
N ASN A 116 -7.14 3.05 -7.85
CA ASN A 116 -7.44 3.91 -9.00
C ASN A 116 -6.98 3.32 -10.34
N VAL A 117 -5.99 2.46 -10.33
CA VAL A 117 -5.42 1.85 -11.55
C VAL A 117 -6.13 0.53 -11.88
N LEU A 118 -6.52 -0.22 -10.86
CA LEU A 118 -7.09 -1.56 -10.98
C LEU A 118 -8.63 -1.58 -11.06
N ASN A 119 -9.27 -0.42 -11.17
CA ASN A 119 -10.73 -0.28 -11.17
C ASN A 119 -11.41 -0.92 -12.39
N ARG A 120 -10.67 -1.12 -13.49
CA ARG A 120 -11.13 -1.81 -14.69
C ARG A 120 -10.63 -3.24 -14.73
N ASP A 121 -11.41 -4.11 -15.34
CA ASP A 121 -10.99 -5.47 -15.66
C ASP A 121 -9.93 -5.46 -16.78
N GLY A 122 -9.06 -6.47 -16.79
CA GLY A 122 -8.03 -6.61 -17.81
C GLY A 122 -6.63 -6.84 -17.24
N ASP A 123 -5.62 -6.68 -18.10
CA ASP A 123 -4.22 -6.87 -17.74
C ASP A 123 -3.73 -5.85 -16.70
N TYR A 124 -3.00 -6.34 -15.71
CA TYR A 124 -2.42 -5.53 -14.63
C TYR A 124 -0.88 -5.57 -14.60
N SER A 125 -0.25 -6.13 -15.62
CA SER A 125 1.22 -6.25 -15.69
C SER A 125 1.92 -4.90 -15.62
N SER A 126 1.37 -3.88 -16.26
CA SER A 126 1.87 -2.50 -16.19
C SER A 126 1.79 -1.94 -14.77
N PHE A 127 0.73 -2.24 -14.02
CA PHE A 127 0.62 -1.86 -12.61
C PHE A 127 1.74 -2.45 -11.77
N LEU A 128 2.01 -3.75 -11.91
CA LEU A 128 3.09 -4.44 -11.19
C LEU A 128 4.46 -3.88 -11.57
N THR A 129 4.68 -3.60 -12.85
CA THR A 129 5.92 -2.98 -13.34
C THR A 129 6.17 -1.64 -12.67
N TYR A 130 5.18 -0.74 -12.67
CA TYR A 130 5.31 0.55 -12.02
C TYR A 130 5.40 0.44 -10.50
N TYR A 131 4.74 -0.55 -9.89
CA TYR A 131 4.84 -0.77 -8.45
C TYR A 131 6.27 -1.15 -8.06
N ARG A 132 6.90 -2.06 -8.80
CA ARG A 132 8.30 -2.47 -8.59
C ARG A 132 9.26 -1.30 -8.78
N LEU A 133 9.13 -0.55 -9.88
CA LEU A 133 9.95 0.64 -10.12
C LEU A 133 9.81 1.68 -9.01
N MET A 134 8.60 1.90 -8.51
CA MET A 134 8.35 2.79 -7.38
C MET A 134 9.06 2.32 -6.12
N LEU A 135 9.00 1.04 -5.78
CA LEU A 135 9.68 0.48 -4.61
C LEU A 135 11.20 0.59 -4.75
N ASP A 136 11.76 0.33 -5.93
CA ASP A 136 13.19 0.50 -6.20
C ASP A 136 13.63 1.96 -6.00
N MET A 137 12.88 2.92 -6.54
CA MET A 137 13.15 4.36 -6.36
C MET A 137 13.09 4.77 -4.88
N ILE A 138 12.05 4.33 -4.16
CA ILE A 138 11.89 4.64 -2.74
C ILE A 138 13.03 4.02 -1.92
N THR A 139 13.38 2.78 -2.17
CA THR A 139 14.47 2.08 -1.46
C THR A 139 15.82 2.76 -1.69
N GLN A 140 16.08 3.23 -2.91
CA GLN A 140 17.31 3.98 -3.21
C GLN A 140 17.35 5.35 -2.53
N ALA A 141 16.24 6.07 -2.53
CA ALA A 141 16.16 7.41 -1.93
C ALA A 141 16.10 7.39 -0.40
N LEU A 142 15.57 6.32 0.17
CA LEU A 142 15.30 6.16 1.60
C LEU A 142 15.89 4.84 2.15
N PRO A 143 17.20 4.66 2.12
CA PRO A 143 17.85 3.37 2.43
C PRO A 143 17.70 2.92 3.88
N ASN A 144 17.31 3.82 4.78
CA ASN A 144 17.09 3.54 6.21
C ASN A 144 15.60 3.46 6.60
N THR A 145 14.71 3.48 5.62
CA THR A 145 13.25 3.42 5.83
C THR A 145 12.76 1.99 5.74
N GLN A 146 12.02 1.56 6.75
CA GLN A 146 11.30 0.29 6.68
C GLN A 146 10.01 0.47 5.89
N ILE A 147 9.83 -0.31 4.83
CA ILE A 147 8.69 -0.21 3.92
C ILE A 147 7.70 -1.35 4.20
N TYR A 148 6.42 -1.01 4.34
CA TYR A 148 5.31 -1.94 4.43
C TYR A 148 4.34 -1.70 3.28
N VAL A 149 4.22 -2.67 2.40
CA VAL A 149 3.22 -2.67 1.33
C VAL A 149 1.93 -3.26 1.89
N GLN A 150 0.86 -2.49 1.85
CA GLN A 150 -0.46 -2.92 2.32
C GLN A 150 -1.22 -3.61 1.20
N SER A 151 -1.96 -4.66 1.52
CA SER A 151 -2.85 -5.33 0.58
C SER A 151 -3.95 -4.39 0.11
N ILE A 152 -4.22 -4.41 -1.20
CA ILE A 152 -5.30 -3.63 -1.81
C ILE A 152 -6.63 -4.25 -1.36
N THR A 153 -7.50 -3.42 -0.79
CA THR A 153 -8.78 -3.85 -0.25
C THR A 153 -9.85 -3.98 -1.34
N PRO A 154 -10.66 -5.05 -1.35
CA PRO A 154 -11.74 -5.19 -2.31
C PRO A 154 -12.86 -4.19 -2.05
N VAL A 155 -13.61 -3.86 -3.09
CA VAL A 155 -14.83 -3.07 -2.97
C VAL A 155 -16.00 -3.96 -2.52
N ARG A 156 -17.04 -3.32 -2.00
CA ARG A 156 -18.30 -4.00 -1.67
C ARG A 156 -18.93 -4.62 -2.92
N PRO A 157 -19.64 -5.76 -2.79
CA PRO A 157 -20.23 -6.44 -3.94
C PRO A 157 -21.13 -5.55 -4.82
N GLU A 158 -21.83 -4.58 -4.21
CA GLU A 158 -22.76 -3.69 -4.89
C GLU A 158 -22.09 -2.76 -5.91
N VAL A 159 -20.82 -2.43 -5.72
CA VAL A 159 -20.07 -1.56 -6.63
C VAL A 159 -19.22 -2.33 -7.65
N ARG A 160 -19.33 -3.66 -7.69
CA ARG A 160 -18.61 -4.51 -8.64
C ARG A 160 -18.92 -4.15 -10.10
N THR A 161 -20.13 -3.73 -10.40
CA THR A 161 -20.54 -3.33 -11.77
C THR A 161 -19.84 -2.06 -12.25
N THR A 162 -19.56 -1.14 -11.34
CA THR A 162 -18.88 0.14 -11.65
C THR A 162 -17.37 0.05 -11.56
N HIS A 163 -16.86 -0.92 -10.79
CA HIS A 163 -15.44 -1.15 -10.56
C HIS A 163 -15.10 -2.65 -10.71
N PRO A 164 -15.25 -3.21 -11.91
CA PRO A 164 -15.15 -4.65 -12.13
C PRO A 164 -13.76 -5.20 -11.80
N GLY A 165 -12.72 -4.38 -11.87
CA GLY A 165 -11.36 -4.79 -11.56
C GLY A 165 -11.05 -4.92 -10.06
N LEU A 166 -11.91 -4.38 -9.18
CA LEU A 166 -11.69 -4.37 -7.73
C LEU A 166 -12.48 -5.45 -6.99
N TYR A 167 -12.86 -6.52 -7.66
CA TYR A 167 -13.50 -7.63 -6.99
C TYR A 167 -12.47 -8.53 -6.28
N ARG A 168 -12.97 -9.24 -5.27
CA ARG A 168 -12.15 -9.98 -4.31
C ARG A 168 -11.14 -10.93 -4.97
N ASP A 169 -11.57 -11.79 -5.88
CA ASP A 169 -10.72 -12.87 -6.41
C ASP A 169 -9.54 -12.31 -7.21
N ARG A 170 -9.79 -11.32 -8.08
CA ARG A 170 -8.74 -10.66 -8.84
C ARG A 170 -7.75 -9.91 -7.94
N LEU A 171 -8.24 -9.21 -6.93
CA LEU A 171 -7.35 -8.53 -5.98
C LEU A 171 -6.54 -9.51 -5.13
N CYS A 172 -7.07 -10.72 -4.89
CA CYS A 172 -6.31 -11.78 -4.27
C CYS A 172 -5.07 -12.16 -5.10
N GLU A 173 -5.25 -12.36 -6.41
CA GLU A 173 -4.12 -12.64 -7.33
C GLU A 173 -3.10 -11.50 -7.30
N ILE A 174 -3.56 -10.26 -7.47
CA ILE A 174 -2.68 -9.08 -7.51
C ILE A 174 -1.93 -8.89 -6.18
N ASN A 175 -2.60 -9.06 -5.05
CA ASN A 175 -1.96 -8.96 -3.74
C ASN A 175 -0.90 -10.05 -3.54
N ASN A 176 -1.09 -11.23 -4.12
CA ASN A 176 -0.05 -12.27 -4.12
C ASN A 176 1.16 -11.89 -4.94
N GLU A 177 0.94 -11.32 -6.13
CA GLU A 177 2.04 -10.83 -6.96
C GLU A 177 2.80 -9.67 -6.29
N LEU A 178 2.10 -8.85 -5.50
CA LEU A 178 2.74 -7.80 -4.70
C LEU A 178 3.54 -8.36 -3.51
N ALA A 179 3.17 -9.54 -3.00
CA ALA A 179 3.84 -10.20 -1.88
C ALA A 179 5.03 -11.08 -2.32
N ALA A 180 5.17 -11.36 -3.62
CA ALA A 180 6.22 -12.19 -4.20
C ALA A 180 7.50 -11.40 -4.48
#